data_398c565d8ea1c4dbdf2f54577d404323
#
_entry.id   398c565d8ea1c4dbdf2f54577d404323
#
_cell.length_a   1.000
_cell.length_b   1.000
_cell.length_c   1.000
_cell.angle_alpha   90.00
_cell.angle_beta   90.00
_cell.angle_gamma   90.00
#
_symmetry.space_group_name_H-M   'P 1'
#
loop_
_entity.id
_entity.type
_entity.pdbx_description
1 polymer ?
#
loop_
_entity_poly.entity_id
_entity_poly.type
_entity_poly.pdbx_seq_one_letter_code
_entity_poly.pdbx_strand_id
1 'polypeptide(L)'
;DSMCRTIMSAGSRRGAMMATMRCDHPDIEDFITAKSDAARLRMFNVSVLITDAFMEAVKSDGQHDLVFDGQTYKTVSARGLWDKIMQSTYDYAEPGVIFIDRINRANNLGYCETIAATNPCGEQPLPPYGACLLGSVNLARLVENSFDDAAQLDAGALADLVGTAVRMMDNVVDASNFPLEAQAQEARAKRRIGLGVTGLADALLMVGQRYGSDEAVKQTEDWQHQVARAAYLASVQLAKEKGAFPLFEAEPFLASGAMEKMDSDVRDAIRKDGIRNALLTSIAPTGTISLYAGNVSSGIEPVFAYAYTRKVLQKDGSRSEEEVVDYAVQMWRDKFGDTELPDYFVNAQTLAPADHVKMQAAAQNWIDSSISKTINCPEDISFQEFKDVYLQAYELGCKGCTTYRPNAVTGSVLSVSETSDEAPESDQGADVIYMSEPLDRPAALDGNTYKLRWPDSEHAIYLTVNDVVINGHRRPFEVFINSKNMEHYAWTVALTRMISAVFRRGGDVSFVVEELKAVFDPRGGAWIK
;
A
#
# COMPACT_ATOMS: atom_id res chain seq x y z
N ASP A 1 14.78 -6.68 -5.41
CA ASP A 1 13.66 -7.41 -6.05
C ASP A 1 13.75 -8.93 -5.78
N SER A 2 14.88 -9.58 -6.05
CA SER A 2 15.07 -11.03 -5.85
C SER A 2 14.85 -11.47 -4.40
N MET A 3 15.35 -10.71 -3.42
CA MET A 3 15.12 -10.99 -2.00
C MET A 3 13.62 -10.98 -1.66
N CYS A 4 12.88 -9.98 -2.12
CA CYS A 4 11.43 -9.88 -1.85
C CYS A 4 10.63 -11.01 -2.50
N ARG A 5 11.07 -11.51 -3.68
CA ARG A 5 10.46 -12.67 -4.35
C ARG A 5 10.65 -13.95 -3.54
N THR A 6 11.79 -14.08 -2.85
CA THR A 6 12.12 -15.26 -2.04
C THR A 6 11.40 -15.26 -0.71
N ILE A 7 11.14 -14.07 -0.14
CA ILE A 7 10.46 -13.93 1.15
C ILE A 7 8.95 -13.94 0.94
N MET A 8 8.30 -15.04 1.30
CA MET A 8 6.84 -15.16 1.34
C MET A 8 6.42 -15.45 2.77
N SER A 9 5.79 -14.46 3.42
CA SER A 9 5.21 -14.65 4.75
C SER A 9 4.00 -15.59 4.66
N ALA A 10 4.07 -16.74 5.35
CA ALA A 10 3.00 -17.74 5.44
C ALA A 10 2.42 -18.21 4.08
N GLY A 11 3.20 -18.13 3.00
CA GLY A 11 2.83 -18.63 1.67
C GLY A 11 1.83 -17.76 0.89
N SER A 12 1.31 -16.68 1.45
CA SER A 12 0.27 -15.86 0.82
C SER A 12 0.65 -14.39 0.59
N ARG A 13 1.66 -13.86 1.31
CA ARG A 13 2.04 -12.45 1.23
C ARG A 13 3.49 -12.30 0.76
N ARG A 14 3.68 -11.56 -0.33
CA ARG A 14 5.01 -11.26 -0.87
C ARG A 14 5.71 -10.20 -0.04
N GLY A 15 7.06 -10.22 -0.01
CA GLY A 15 7.84 -9.10 0.51
C GLY A 15 7.60 -7.84 -0.32
N ALA A 16 7.56 -6.69 0.33
CA ALA A 16 7.46 -5.39 -0.31
C ALA A 16 8.47 -4.42 0.30
N MET A 17 8.98 -3.51 -0.51
CA MET A 17 9.94 -2.50 -0.10
C MET A 17 9.55 -1.11 -0.61
N MET A 18 10.03 -0.07 0.06
CA MET A 18 10.00 1.30 -0.40
C MET A 18 11.41 1.73 -0.77
N ALA A 19 11.58 2.32 -1.94
CA ALA A 19 12.78 3.06 -2.30
C ALA A 19 12.44 4.56 -2.40
N THR A 20 13.24 5.39 -1.76
CA THR A 20 13.08 6.84 -1.81
C THR A 20 14.35 7.49 -2.32
N MET A 21 14.19 8.59 -3.08
CA MET A 21 15.30 9.44 -3.50
C MET A 21 14.89 10.91 -3.37
N ARG A 22 15.81 11.75 -2.90
CA ARG A 22 15.57 13.19 -2.81
C ARG A 22 15.50 13.81 -4.20
N CYS A 23 14.64 14.79 -4.38
CA CYS A 23 14.48 15.53 -5.65
C CYS A 23 15.73 16.29 -6.09
N ASP A 24 16.68 16.52 -5.18
CA ASP A 24 17.96 17.19 -5.43
C ASP A 24 19.12 16.20 -5.67
N HIS A 25 18.88 14.90 -5.79
CA HIS A 25 19.93 13.92 -6.08
C HIS A 25 20.34 13.95 -7.56
N PRO A 26 21.64 13.82 -7.93
CA PRO A 26 22.08 13.82 -9.33
C PRO A 26 21.40 12.77 -10.21
N ASP A 27 21.10 11.58 -9.68
CA ASP A 27 20.48 10.46 -10.41
C ASP A 27 18.95 10.49 -10.34
N ILE A 28 18.34 11.59 -9.94
CA ILE A 28 16.88 11.66 -9.75
C ILE A 28 16.10 11.40 -11.05
N GLU A 29 16.65 11.81 -12.19
CA GLU A 29 15.99 11.61 -13.46
C GLU A 29 15.90 10.12 -13.85
N ASP A 30 16.92 9.33 -13.53
CA ASP A 30 16.93 7.87 -13.74
C ASP A 30 16.03 7.16 -12.74
N PHE A 31 15.99 7.65 -11.50
CA PHE A 31 15.09 7.12 -10.47
C PHE A 31 13.61 7.31 -10.84
N ILE A 32 13.22 8.46 -11.37
CA ILE A 32 11.84 8.75 -11.81
C ILE A 32 11.36 7.72 -12.83
N THR A 33 12.24 7.29 -13.75
CA THR A 33 11.90 6.36 -14.83
C THR A 33 12.21 4.90 -14.51
N ALA A 34 12.67 4.58 -13.29
CA ALA A 34 13.15 3.25 -12.92
C ALA A 34 12.10 2.13 -13.06
N LYS A 35 10.81 2.47 -13.01
CA LYS A 35 9.68 1.54 -13.15
C LYS A 35 8.86 1.73 -14.44
N SER A 36 9.36 2.45 -15.42
CA SER A 36 8.72 2.55 -16.74
C SER A 36 8.63 1.19 -17.46
N ASP A 37 9.53 0.26 -17.13
CA ASP A 37 9.42 -1.15 -17.50
C ASP A 37 8.65 -1.91 -16.41
N ALA A 38 7.43 -2.34 -16.72
CA ALA A 38 6.54 -3.05 -15.81
C ALA A 38 7.12 -4.37 -15.25
N ALA A 39 8.16 -4.95 -15.87
CA ALA A 39 8.84 -6.15 -15.38
C ALA A 39 9.86 -5.87 -14.27
N ARG A 40 10.30 -4.61 -14.12
CA ARG A 40 11.35 -4.23 -13.16
C ARG A 40 10.76 -3.75 -11.83
N LEU A 41 11.47 -4.04 -10.74
CA LEU A 41 11.19 -3.54 -9.38
C LEU A 41 9.74 -3.77 -8.92
N ARG A 42 9.12 -4.88 -9.32
CA ARG A 42 7.70 -5.19 -9.01
C ARG A 42 7.40 -5.29 -7.51
N MET A 43 8.43 -5.52 -6.68
CA MET A 43 8.31 -5.62 -5.22
C MET A 43 8.67 -4.31 -4.50
N PHE A 44 8.99 -3.27 -5.26
CA PHE A 44 9.28 -1.94 -4.72
C PHE A 44 8.16 -0.97 -5.04
N ASN A 45 7.77 -0.19 -4.04
CA ASN A 45 7.16 1.10 -4.25
C ASN A 45 8.29 2.13 -4.31
N VAL A 46 8.22 3.07 -5.22
CA VAL A 46 9.23 4.13 -5.38
C VAL A 46 8.58 5.50 -5.13
N SER A 47 9.27 6.38 -4.40
CA SER A 47 8.76 7.73 -4.11
C SER A 47 9.88 8.76 -4.13
N VAL A 48 9.58 9.93 -4.68
CA VAL A 48 10.48 11.09 -4.65
C VAL A 48 10.23 11.88 -3.38
N LEU A 49 11.31 12.17 -2.65
CA LEU A 49 11.29 13.06 -1.49
C LEU A 49 11.38 14.52 -1.97
N ILE A 50 10.26 15.21 -1.91
CA ILE A 50 10.10 16.59 -2.35
C ILE A 50 10.36 17.54 -1.19
N THR A 51 11.25 18.52 -1.41
CA THR A 51 11.55 19.58 -0.46
C THR A 51 10.68 20.81 -0.67
N ASP A 52 10.49 21.63 0.37
CA ASP A 52 9.78 22.91 0.26
C ASP A 52 10.51 23.84 -0.72
N ALA A 53 11.84 23.87 -0.68
CA ALA A 53 12.64 24.68 -1.62
C ALA A 53 12.43 24.29 -3.08
N PHE A 54 12.28 22.99 -3.37
CA PHE A 54 11.95 22.53 -4.70
C PHE A 54 10.54 23.00 -5.13
N MET A 55 9.53 22.89 -4.25
CA MET A 55 8.18 23.34 -4.57
C MET A 55 8.09 24.86 -4.80
N GLU A 56 8.85 25.65 -4.04
CA GLU A 56 8.96 27.09 -4.28
C GLU A 56 9.61 27.40 -5.65
N ALA A 57 10.66 26.64 -6.01
CA ALA A 57 11.27 26.76 -7.34
C ALA A 57 10.31 26.33 -8.46
N VAL A 58 9.48 25.29 -8.26
CA VAL A 58 8.42 24.88 -9.21
C VAL A 58 7.40 26.00 -9.40
N LYS A 59 6.91 26.61 -8.32
CA LYS A 59 5.92 27.69 -8.35
C LYS A 59 6.46 28.96 -9.04
N SER A 60 7.71 29.31 -8.76
CA SER A 60 8.37 30.49 -9.33
C SER A 60 9.00 30.27 -10.71
N ASP A 61 8.86 29.08 -11.31
CA ASP A 61 9.52 28.68 -12.56
C ASP A 61 11.05 28.84 -12.50
N GLY A 62 11.62 28.51 -11.35
CA GLY A 62 13.03 28.68 -11.03
C GLY A 62 13.89 27.49 -11.42
N GLN A 63 15.18 27.62 -11.09
CA GLN A 63 16.18 26.56 -11.24
C GLN A 63 16.29 25.75 -9.96
N HIS A 64 16.72 24.49 -10.09
CA HIS A 64 16.95 23.57 -8.98
C HIS A 64 18.28 22.86 -9.17
N ASP A 65 19.12 22.89 -8.14
CA ASP A 65 20.43 22.25 -8.16
C ASP A 65 20.33 20.79 -7.73
N LEU A 66 20.96 19.92 -8.49
CA LEU A 66 21.15 18.52 -8.14
C LEU A 66 22.50 18.38 -7.43
N VAL A 67 22.43 17.99 -6.13
CA VAL A 67 23.56 18.07 -5.20
C VAL A 67 23.80 16.69 -4.56
N PHE A 68 25.05 16.28 -4.49
CA PHE A 68 25.47 15.12 -3.73
C PHE A 68 26.79 15.42 -3.01
N ASP A 69 26.87 15.04 -1.74
CA ASP A 69 28.04 15.27 -0.87
C ASP A 69 28.54 16.73 -0.89
N GLY A 70 27.60 17.68 -0.89
CA GLY A 70 27.88 19.13 -0.90
C GLY A 70 28.34 19.69 -2.25
N GLN A 71 28.40 18.88 -3.30
CA GLN A 71 28.77 19.31 -4.64
C GLN A 71 27.55 19.39 -5.56
N THR A 72 27.40 20.51 -6.29
CA THR A 72 26.41 20.64 -7.35
C THR A 72 26.91 19.95 -8.63
N TYR A 73 26.16 18.96 -9.11
CA TYR A 73 26.48 18.20 -10.32
C TYR A 73 25.77 18.76 -11.56
N LYS A 74 24.56 19.27 -11.37
CA LYS A 74 23.73 19.78 -12.47
C LYS A 74 22.71 20.76 -11.91
N THR A 75 22.36 21.78 -12.68
CA THR A 75 21.22 22.67 -12.42
C THR A 75 20.15 22.41 -13.48
N VAL A 76 18.92 22.20 -13.08
CA VAL A 76 17.77 21.86 -13.94
C VAL A 76 16.60 22.82 -13.71
N SER A 77 15.69 22.90 -14.68
CA SER A 77 14.40 23.57 -14.45
C SER A 77 13.60 22.80 -13.41
N ALA A 78 13.21 23.44 -12.32
CA ALA A 78 12.39 22.83 -11.28
C ALA A 78 11.04 22.37 -11.85
N ARG A 79 10.39 23.20 -12.67
CA ARG A 79 9.13 22.86 -13.34
C ARG A 79 9.30 21.70 -14.31
N GLY A 80 10.40 21.67 -15.09
CA GLY A 80 10.69 20.56 -15.99
C GLY A 80 10.89 19.24 -15.26
N LEU A 81 11.57 19.26 -14.10
CA LEU A 81 11.75 18.06 -13.27
C LEU A 81 10.41 17.62 -12.64
N TRP A 82 9.59 18.58 -12.16
CA TRP A 82 8.24 18.29 -11.64
C TRP A 82 7.36 17.66 -12.70
N ASP A 83 7.33 18.22 -13.92
CA ASP A 83 6.57 17.66 -15.03
C ASP A 83 7.02 16.25 -15.39
N LYS A 84 8.33 15.97 -15.31
CA LYS A 84 8.87 14.62 -15.52
C LYS A 84 8.40 13.62 -14.45
N ILE A 85 8.38 14.03 -13.18
CA ILE A 85 7.83 13.21 -12.08
C ILE A 85 6.35 12.93 -12.35
N MET A 86 5.57 13.98 -12.63
CA MET A 86 4.12 13.87 -12.86
C MET A 86 3.79 13.02 -14.09
N GLN A 87 4.56 13.15 -15.18
CA GLN A 87 4.35 12.34 -16.38
C GLN A 87 4.60 10.85 -16.11
N SER A 88 5.69 10.52 -15.40
CA SER A 88 5.95 9.13 -15.03
C SER A 88 4.84 8.55 -14.14
N THR A 89 4.37 9.33 -13.17
CA THR A 89 3.28 8.90 -12.28
C THR A 89 1.95 8.76 -13.05
N TYR A 90 1.67 9.67 -13.98
CA TYR A 90 0.48 9.62 -14.84
C TYR A 90 0.45 8.36 -15.71
N ASP A 91 1.60 7.99 -16.28
CA ASP A 91 1.72 6.86 -17.20
C ASP A 91 1.84 5.51 -16.48
N TYR A 92 2.54 5.46 -15.35
CA TYR A 92 2.94 4.20 -14.67
C TYR A 92 2.50 4.10 -13.21
N ALA A 93 1.75 5.08 -12.68
CA ALA A 93 1.34 5.20 -11.26
C ALA A 93 2.50 5.36 -10.26
N GLU A 94 3.72 5.51 -10.71
CA GLU A 94 4.93 5.72 -9.90
C GLU A 94 5.92 6.63 -10.63
N PRO A 95 6.74 7.39 -9.88
CA PRO A 95 6.92 7.40 -8.43
C PRO A 95 5.79 8.12 -7.66
N GLY A 96 5.57 7.74 -6.40
CA GLY A 96 4.81 8.53 -5.45
C GLY A 96 5.56 9.80 -5.03
N VAL A 97 4.88 10.69 -4.31
CA VAL A 97 5.44 11.96 -3.79
C VAL A 97 5.34 11.99 -2.27
N ILE A 98 6.46 12.28 -1.62
CA ILE A 98 6.57 12.46 -0.17
C ILE A 98 7.12 13.86 0.10
N PHE A 99 6.37 14.70 0.83
CA PHE A 99 6.79 16.04 1.23
C PHE A 99 7.64 15.98 2.49
N ILE A 100 8.93 15.70 2.30
CA ILE A 100 9.84 15.26 3.36
C ILE A 100 10.09 16.34 4.42
N ASP A 101 10.13 17.62 4.04
CA ASP A 101 10.36 18.71 4.99
C ASP A 101 9.18 18.86 5.96
N ARG A 102 7.95 18.58 5.51
CA ARG A 102 6.77 18.57 6.37
C ARG A 102 6.79 17.43 7.37
N ILE A 103 7.22 16.26 6.92
CA ILE A 103 7.38 15.10 7.79
C ILE A 103 8.39 15.43 8.90
N ASN A 104 9.56 15.96 8.54
CA ASN A 104 10.59 16.29 9.52
C ASN A 104 10.18 17.43 10.45
N ARG A 105 9.49 18.45 9.96
CA ARG A 105 8.98 19.55 10.78
C ARG A 105 7.92 19.09 11.80
N ALA A 106 7.04 18.15 11.38
CA ALA A 106 6.02 17.59 12.25
C ALA A 106 6.53 16.48 13.19
N ASN A 107 7.73 15.95 12.95
CA ASN A 107 8.29 14.87 13.73
C ASN A 107 8.58 15.31 15.18
N ASN A 108 7.97 14.62 16.15
CA ASN A 108 8.20 14.88 17.59
C ASN A 108 9.64 14.64 18.03
N LEU A 109 10.43 13.91 17.24
CA LEU A 109 11.83 13.57 17.50
C LEU A 109 12.82 14.33 16.62
N GLY A 110 12.41 15.46 16.03
CA GLY A 110 13.28 16.29 15.17
C GLY A 110 14.58 16.74 15.83
N TYR A 111 14.67 16.69 17.16
CA TYR A 111 15.89 17.00 17.92
C TYR A 111 16.93 15.87 17.95
N CYS A 112 16.56 14.63 17.62
CA CYS A 112 17.47 13.49 17.67
C CYS A 112 17.46 12.59 16.42
N GLU A 113 16.60 12.86 15.44
CA GLU A 113 16.53 12.08 14.20
C GLU A 113 16.14 12.94 12.99
N THR A 114 16.45 12.43 11.80
CA THR A 114 15.96 12.96 10.53
C THR A 114 15.35 11.80 9.73
N ILE A 115 14.12 11.98 9.26
CA ILE A 115 13.42 11.01 8.44
C ILE A 115 13.82 11.17 6.97
N ALA A 116 14.17 10.06 6.32
CA ALA A 116 14.55 10.01 4.91
C ALA A 116 13.84 8.90 4.12
N ALA A 117 12.94 8.14 4.75
CA ALA A 117 12.17 7.08 4.11
C ALA A 117 10.86 6.81 4.85
N THR A 118 9.99 6.03 4.21
CA THR A 118 8.76 5.51 4.82
C THR A 118 8.69 3.99 4.60
N ASN A 119 7.71 3.33 5.24
CA ASN A 119 7.30 1.99 4.86
C ASN A 119 6.65 1.98 3.46
N PRO A 120 6.39 0.81 2.82
CA PRO A 120 5.86 0.74 1.46
C PRO A 120 4.53 1.46 1.22
N CYS A 121 3.67 1.55 2.23
CA CYS A 121 2.37 2.22 2.11
C CYS A 121 2.41 3.72 2.47
N GLY A 122 3.55 4.23 2.95
CA GLY A 122 3.80 5.66 3.17
C GLY A 122 3.27 6.24 4.48
N GLU A 123 2.53 5.48 5.31
CA GLU A 123 1.94 5.96 6.56
C GLU A 123 2.93 6.04 7.72
N GLN A 124 4.07 5.36 7.64
CA GLN A 124 5.09 5.35 8.68
C GLN A 124 6.42 5.92 8.17
N PRO A 125 6.65 7.23 8.35
CA PRO A 125 7.98 7.81 8.24
C PRO A 125 8.88 7.27 9.35
N LEU A 126 9.99 6.65 8.96
CA LEU A 126 10.86 5.93 9.88
C LEU A 126 12.32 6.38 9.74
N PRO A 127 13.05 6.50 10.87
CA PRO A 127 14.50 6.61 10.86
C PRO A 127 15.14 5.25 10.53
N PRO A 128 16.47 5.19 10.31
CA PRO A 128 17.19 3.92 10.20
C PRO A 128 16.87 2.98 11.37
N TYR A 129 16.62 1.70 11.04
CA TYR A 129 16.22 0.64 11.97
C TYR A 129 14.87 0.82 12.65
N GLY A 130 14.09 1.86 12.29
CA GLY A 130 12.75 2.08 12.82
C GLY A 130 11.80 0.93 12.52
N ALA A 131 10.94 0.60 13.47
CA ALA A 131 9.91 -0.42 13.33
C ALA A 131 8.52 0.23 13.25
N CYS A 132 7.65 -0.41 12.46
CA CYS A 132 6.26 0.00 12.26
C CYS A 132 5.35 -0.89 13.12
N LEU A 133 4.67 -0.29 14.10
CA LEU A 133 3.69 -0.93 14.95
C LEU A 133 2.34 -0.24 14.76
N LEU A 134 1.40 -0.91 14.12
CA LEU A 134 0.14 -0.31 13.70
C LEU A 134 -1.07 -0.92 14.41
N GLY A 135 -2.05 -0.08 14.69
CA GLY A 135 -3.38 -0.45 15.15
C GLY A 135 -4.42 0.49 14.55
N SER A 136 -5.68 0.06 14.48
CA SER A 136 -6.76 0.88 13.93
C SER A 136 -8.05 0.69 14.69
N VAL A 137 -8.67 1.80 15.10
CA VAL A 137 -9.99 1.83 15.73
C VAL A 137 -11.07 1.83 14.65
N ASN A 138 -12.06 0.97 14.75
CA ASN A 138 -13.19 0.94 13.84
C ASN A 138 -14.25 1.98 14.27
N LEU A 139 -14.29 3.12 13.58
CA LEU A 139 -15.20 4.21 13.90
C LEU A 139 -16.67 3.85 13.65
N ALA A 140 -16.95 3.04 12.61
CA ALA A 140 -18.32 2.64 12.29
C ALA A 140 -19.02 1.90 13.45
N ARG A 141 -18.25 1.19 14.29
CA ARG A 141 -18.79 0.47 15.45
C ARG A 141 -19.10 1.36 16.66
N LEU A 142 -18.69 2.62 16.61
CA LEU A 142 -18.86 3.60 17.68
C LEU A 142 -19.97 4.62 17.35
N VAL A 143 -20.63 4.51 16.19
CA VAL A 143 -21.75 5.38 15.84
C VAL A 143 -23.02 4.88 16.51
N GLU A 144 -23.64 5.75 17.32
CA GLU A 144 -24.93 5.55 17.92
C GLU A 144 -26.05 6.11 17.05
N ASN A 145 -27.25 5.57 17.13
CA ASN A 145 -28.45 6.01 16.43
C ASN A 145 -28.25 6.18 14.90
N SER A 146 -27.49 5.25 14.30
CA SER A 146 -27.12 5.32 12.89
C SER A 146 -28.32 5.64 11.98
N PHE A 147 -28.13 6.59 11.06
CA PHE A 147 -29.11 7.06 10.07
C PHE A 147 -30.35 7.77 10.67
N ASP A 148 -30.24 8.28 11.88
CA ASP A 148 -31.25 9.13 12.53
C ASP A 148 -30.72 10.55 12.73
N ASP A 149 -31.59 11.51 13.00
CA ASP A 149 -31.21 12.90 13.29
C ASP A 149 -30.29 13.02 14.54
N ALA A 150 -30.33 12.02 15.42
CA ALA A 150 -29.52 11.95 16.63
C ALA A 150 -28.23 11.10 16.43
N ALA A 151 -27.90 10.75 15.18
CA ALA A 151 -26.72 9.93 14.90
C ALA A 151 -25.42 10.67 15.27
N GLN A 152 -24.59 10.03 16.07
CA GLN A 152 -23.33 10.61 16.54
C GLN A 152 -22.31 9.53 16.86
N LEU A 153 -21.03 9.89 16.85
CA LEU A 153 -19.96 9.06 17.37
C LEU A 153 -19.93 9.15 18.90
N ASP A 154 -19.89 8.00 19.60
CA ASP A 154 -19.69 7.97 21.04
C ASP A 154 -18.26 8.36 21.41
N ALA A 155 -18.09 9.62 21.81
CA ALA A 155 -16.79 10.19 22.18
C ALA A 155 -16.19 9.53 23.45
N GLY A 156 -17.05 9.08 24.39
CA GLY A 156 -16.61 8.40 25.61
C GLY A 156 -16.04 7.02 25.31
N ALA A 157 -16.80 6.20 24.58
CA ALA A 157 -16.35 4.89 24.12
C ALA A 157 -15.11 4.98 23.23
N LEU A 158 -15.00 6.01 22.36
CA LEU A 158 -13.82 6.26 21.55
C LEU A 158 -12.58 6.51 22.42
N ALA A 159 -12.68 7.39 23.41
CA ALA A 159 -11.56 7.71 24.30
C ALA A 159 -11.07 6.50 25.10
N ASP A 160 -11.99 5.69 25.64
CA ASP A 160 -11.69 4.48 26.39
C ASP A 160 -11.02 3.41 25.50
N LEU A 161 -11.52 3.23 24.28
CA LEU A 161 -10.96 2.29 23.31
C LEU A 161 -9.56 2.73 22.86
N VAL A 162 -9.36 4.00 22.58
CA VAL A 162 -8.04 4.58 22.22
C VAL A 162 -7.06 4.38 23.37
N GLY A 163 -7.46 4.64 24.61
CA GLY A 163 -6.62 4.42 25.80
C GLY A 163 -6.17 2.96 25.93
N THR A 164 -7.09 2.03 25.71
CA THR A 164 -6.81 0.59 25.71
C THR A 164 -5.87 0.19 24.58
N ALA A 165 -6.10 0.71 23.37
CA ALA A 165 -5.29 0.44 22.20
C ALA A 165 -3.83 0.95 22.36
N VAL A 166 -3.65 2.17 22.87
CA VAL A 166 -2.32 2.73 23.14
C VAL A 166 -1.56 1.87 24.16
N ARG A 167 -2.22 1.44 25.24
CA ARG A 167 -1.62 0.54 26.24
C ARG A 167 -1.24 -0.82 25.64
N MET A 168 -2.12 -1.39 24.81
CA MET A 168 -1.83 -2.65 24.13
C MET A 168 -0.62 -2.51 23.20
N MET A 169 -0.58 -1.46 22.40
CA MET A 169 0.52 -1.21 21.45
C MET A 169 1.84 -0.91 22.17
N ASP A 170 1.82 -0.16 23.28
CA ASP A 170 3.02 0.04 24.12
C ASP A 170 3.56 -1.30 24.66
N ASN A 171 2.68 -2.19 25.12
CA ASN A 171 3.06 -3.52 25.58
C ASN A 171 3.66 -4.39 24.43
N VAL A 172 3.16 -4.24 23.21
CA VAL A 172 3.71 -4.96 22.03
C VAL A 172 5.14 -4.52 21.72
N VAL A 173 5.51 -3.26 21.97
CA VAL A 173 6.91 -2.82 21.86
C VAL A 173 7.83 -3.66 22.76
N ASP A 174 7.39 -3.94 23.99
CA ASP A 174 8.17 -4.76 24.94
C ASP A 174 8.15 -6.25 24.60
N ALA A 175 7.02 -6.76 24.07
CA ALA A 175 6.84 -8.16 23.70
C ALA A 175 7.47 -8.53 22.35
N SER A 176 7.82 -7.54 21.53
CA SER A 176 8.35 -7.75 20.18
C SER A 176 9.77 -8.32 20.21
N ASN A 177 9.99 -9.31 19.33
CA ASN A 177 11.28 -9.96 19.15
C ASN A 177 11.96 -9.39 17.90
N PHE A 178 12.90 -8.49 18.06
CA PHE A 178 13.58 -7.84 16.94
C PHE A 178 14.76 -8.70 16.46
N PRO A 179 14.91 -8.91 15.13
CA PRO A 179 16.00 -9.74 14.60
C PRO A 179 17.38 -9.09 14.72
N LEU A 180 17.46 -7.77 14.80
CA LEU A 180 18.69 -7.01 14.94
C LEU A 180 18.68 -6.19 16.23
N GLU A 181 19.82 -6.15 16.92
CA GLU A 181 19.98 -5.37 18.15
C GLU A 181 19.73 -3.87 17.90
N ALA A 182 20.17 -3.31 16.76
CA ALA A 182 19.91 -1.93 16.39
C ALA A 182 18.42 -1.61 16.29
N GLN A 183 17.60 -2.56 15.79
CA GLN A 183 16.14 -2.41 15.75
C GLN A 183 15.53 -2.45 17.16
N ALA A 184 16.02 -3.35 18.01
CA ALA A 184 15.56 -3.45 19.40
C ALA A 184 15.87 -2.16 20.20
N GLN A 185 17.06 -1.60 20.03
CA GLN A 185 17.48 -0.36 20.66
C GLN A 185 16.63 0.82 20.17
N GLU A 186 16.45 0.97 18.86
CA GLU A 186 15.63 2.01 18.25
C GLU A 186 14.18 1.96 18.76
N ALA A 187 13.55 0.78 18.72
CA ALA A 187 12.18 0.60 19.15
C ALA A 187 11.99 0.91 20.65
N ARG A 188 12.90 0.45 21.52
CA ARG A 188 12.82 0.67 22.97
C ARG A 188 13.16 2.11 23.37
N ALA A 189 14.10 2.74 22.66
CA ALA A 189 14.52 4.11 22.96
C ALA A 189 13.44 5.15 22.68
N LYS A 190 12.60 4.93 21.65
CA LYS A 190 11.60 5.88 21.18
C LYS A 190 10.15 5.42 21.38
N ARG A 191 9.92 4.12 21.48
CA ARG A 191 8.59 3.51 21.69
C ARG A 191 7.52 4.03 20.73
N ARG A 192 7.89 4.13 19.44
CA ARG A 192 7.05 4.62 18.35
C ARG A 192 5.90 3.65 18.10
N ILE A 193 4.68 4.15 18.06
CA ILE A 193 3.48 3.41 17.64
C ILE A 193 2.72 4.22 16.59
N GLY A 194 1.74 3.60 15.92
CA GLY A 194 0.90 4.25 14.91
C GLY A 194 -0.54 3.77 15.05
N LEU A 195 -1.31 4.40 15.93
CA LEU A 195 -2.73 4.16 16.06
C LEU A 195 -3.50 5.00 15.06
N GLY A 196 -4.34 4.38 14.27
CA GLY A 196 -5.21 5.03 13.28
C GLY A 196 -6.65 4.61 13.41
N VAL A 197 -7.39 4.80 12.33
CA VAL A 197 -8.81 4.46 12.23
C VAL A 197 -9.08 3.61 10.99
N THR A 198 -10.21 2.92 11.00
CA THR A 198 -10.85 2.27 9.85
C THR A 198 -12.34 2.53 9.92
N GLY A 199 -13.08 2.37 8.82
CA GLY A 199 -14.52 2.61 8.79
C GLY A 199 -14.91 4.09 8.90
N LEU A 200 -14.00 5.02 8.52
CA LEU A 200 -14.33 6.46 8.55
C LEU A 200 -15.48 6.79 7.61
N ALA A 201 -15.45 6.29 6.38
CA ALA A 201 -16.50 6.59 5.40
C ALA A 201 -17.83 6.00 5.81
N ASP A 202 -17.86 4.76 6.35
CA ASP A 202 -19.08 4.19 6.92
C ASP A 202 -19.64 5.05 8.06
N ALA A 203 -18.77 5.48 8.97
CA ALA A 203 -19.20 6.32 10.09
C ALA A 203 -19.81 7.64 9.60
N LEU A 204 -19.24 8.27 8.56
CA LEU A 204 -19.79 9.47 7.93
C LEU A 204 -21.17 9.20 7.30
N LEU A 205 -21.33 8.10 6.55
CA LEU A 205 -22.62 7.70 6.00
C LEU A 205 -23.65 7.46 7.12
N MET A 206 -23.25 6.81 8.20
CA MET A 206 -24.14 6.51 9.34
C MET A 206 -24.60 7.77 10.10
N VAL A 207 -23.83 8.86 10.04
CA VAL A 207 -24.24 10.18 10.56
C VAL A 207 -24.83 11.11 9.49
N GLY A 208 -25.13 10.58 8.30
CA GLY A 208 -25.80 11.33 7.22
C GLY A 208 -24.91 12.32 6.48
N GLN A 209 -23.59 12.11 6.45
CA GLN A 209 -22.66 13.05 5.79
C GLN A 209 -22.03 12.43 4.54
N ARG A 210 -22.00 13.25 3.47
CA ARG A 210 -21.36 12.89 2.21
C ARG A 210 -19.84 13.02 2.33
N TYR A 211 -19.11 11.96 2.06
CA TYR A 211 -17.65 11.98 2.01
C TYR A 211 -17.15 13.09 1.06
N GLY A 212 -16.23 13.93 1.52
CA GLY A 212 -15.68 15.07 0.76
C GLY A 212 -16.48 16.37 0.85
N SER A 213 -17.67 16.38 1.48
CA SER A 213 -18.37 17.63 1.80
C SER A 213 -17.64 18.42 2.89
N ASP A 214 -17.91 19.71 2.99
CA ASP A 214 -17.27 20.57 4.00
C ASP A 214 -17.62 20.12 5.44
N GLU A 215 -18.84 19.60 5.64
CA GLU A 215 -19.28 19.01 6.91
C GLU A 215 -18.49 17.74 7.23
N ALA A 216 -18.31 16.83 6.26
CA ALA A 216 -17.55 15.61 6.42
C ALA A 216 -16.05 15.88 6.66
N VAL A 217 -15.50 16.89 6.01
CA VAL A 217 -14.10 17.36 6.23
C VAL A 217 -13.93 17.81 7.67
N LYS A 218 -14.84 18.69 8.16
CA LYS A 218 -14.83 19.16 9.54
C LYS A 218 -15.04 18.02 10.54
N GLN A 219 -15.98 17.13 10.29
CA GLN A 219 -16.26 15.99 11.14
C GLN A 219 -15.07 15.05 11.24
N THR A 220 -14.37 14.82 10.12
CA THR A 220 -13.15 14.03 10.08
C THR A 220 -12.04 14.67 10.93
N GLU A 221 -11.85 15.98 10.80
CA GLU A 221 -10.89 16.72 11.62
C GLU A 221 -11.22 16.61 13.11
N ASP A 222 -12.49 16.80 13.49
CA ASP A 222 -12.94 16.70 14.88
C ASP A 222 -12.74 15.28 15.45
N TRP A 223 -13.06 14.24 14.71
CA TRP A 223 -12.85 12.85 15.15
C TRP A 223 -11.37 12.49 15.28
N GLN A 224 -10.55 12.93 14.32
CA GLN A 224 -9.10 12.69 14.39
C GLN A 224 -8.45 13.49 15.54
N HIS A 225 -8.94 14.69 15.85
CA HIS A 225 -8.54 15.44 17.05
C HIS A 225 -8.84 14.66 18.32
N GLN A 226 -10.05 14.11 18.45
CA GLN A 226 -10.42 13.30 19.62
C GLN A 226 -9.54 12.06 19.77
N VAL A 227 -9.26 11.35 18.67
CA VAL A 227 -8.33 10.19 18.67
C VAL A 227 -6.94 10.61 19.11
N ALA A 228 -6.38 11.67 18.51
CA ALA A 228 -5.05 12.16 18.85
C ALA A 228 -4.96 12.59 20.32
N ARG A 229 -5.90 13.41 20.78
CA ARG A 229 -5.98 13.86 22.18
C ARG A 229 -6.04 12.69 23.15
N ALA A 230 -6.93 11.73 22.91
CA ALA A 230 -7.06 10.55 23.77
C ALA A 230 -5.77 9.71 23.77
N ALA A 231 -5.13 9.53 22.61
CA ALA A 231 -3.89 8.78 22.50
C ALA A 231 -2.74 9.43 23.28
N TYR A 232 -2.58 10.75 23.15
CA TYR A 232 -1.53 11.48 23.86
C TYR A 232 -1.74 11.46 25.37
N LEU A 233 -2.98 11.67 25.86
CA LEU A 233 -3.30 11.57 27.29
C LEU A 233 -3.09 10.15 27.84
N ALA A 234 -3.45 9.12 27.08
CA ALA A 234 -3.19 7.73 27.45
C ALA A 234 -1.69 7.44 27.57
N SER A 235 -0.91 7.96 26.64
CA SER A 235 0.56 7.82 26.67
C SER A 235 1.19 8.59 27.85
N VAL A 236 0.67 9.75 28.22
CA VAL A 236 1.05 10.45 29.47
C VAL A 236 0.72 9.62 30.70
N GLN A 237 -0.45 9.01 30.72
CA GLN A 237 -0.83 8.12 31.83
C GLN A 237 0.11 6.91 31.93
N LEU A 238 0.50 6.31 30.79
CA LEU A 238 1.51 5.26 30.76
C LEU A 238 2.89 5.74 31.24
N ALA A 239 3.26 6.98 30.94
CA ALA A 239 4.51 7.55 31.45
C ALA A 239 4.52 7.67 32.98
N LYS A 240 3.39 8.02 33.60
CA LYS A 240 3.26 8.00 35.08
C LYS A 240 3.46 6.62 35.66
N GLU A 241 2.98 5.58 34.99
CA GLU A 241 3.04 4.19 35.46
C GLU A 241 4.38 3.51 35.19
N LYS A 242 4.99 3.79 34.02
CA LYS A 242 6.14 3.03 33.49
C LYS A 242 7.37 3.90 33.17
N GLY A 243 7.28 5.21 33.33
CA GLY A 243 8.29 6.19 32.90
C GLY A 243 8.12 6.63 31.45
N ALA A 244 8.65 7.81 31.14
CA ALA A 244 8.71 8.32 29.78
C ALA A 244 9.59 7.43 28.87
N PHE A 245 9.48 7.59 27.54
CA PHE A 245 10.43 6.91 26.65
C PHE A 245 11.87 7.43 26.87
N PRO A 246 12.91 6.56 26.69
CA PRO A 246 14.28 6.89 27.11
C PRO A 246 14.89 8.17 26.52
N LEU A 247 14.55 8.52 25.27
CA LEU A 247 15.07 9.71 24.59
C LEU A 247 14.17 10.94 24.74
N PHE A 248 13.21 10.92 25.69
CA PHE A 248 12.30 12.05 25.89
C PHE A 248 13.02 13.27 26.46
N GLU A 249 12.90 14.39 25.73
CA GLU A 249 13.30 15.72 26.17
C GLU A 249 12.10 16.67 26.03
N ALA A 250 11.59 17.19 27.13
CA ALA A 250 10.29 17.87 27.18
C ALA A 250 10.20 19.09 26.24
N GLU A 251 11.11 20.03 26.33
CA GLU A 251 11.02 21.26 25.54
C GLU A 251 11.26 21.05 24.05
N PRO A 252 12.27 20.28 23.59
CA PRO A 252 12.41 19.96 22.16
C PRO A 252 11.22 19.17 21.61
N PHE A 253 10.66 18.21 22.38
CA PHE A 253 9.48 17.46 22.01
C PHE A 253 8.26 18.37 21.79
N LEU A 254 8.00 19.28 22.74
CA LEU A 254 6.87 20.21 22.71
C LEU A 254 7.02 21.33 21.66
N ALA A 255 8.21 21.55 21.15
CA ALA A 255 8.51 22.49 20.07
C ALA A 255 8.31 21.88 18.66
N SER A 256 7.92 20.61 18.55
CA SER A 256 7.64 19.98 17.23
C SER A 256 6.38 20.55 16.61
N GLY A 257 6.32 20.54 15.26
CA GLY A 257 5.15 21.05 14.54
C GLY A 257 3.86 20.27 14.81
N ALA A 258 3.93 18.99 15.20
CA ALA A 258 2.75 18.25 15.65
C ALA A 258 2.27 18.74 17.03
N MET A 259 3.20 19.07 17.94
CA MET A 259 2.85 19.56 19.28
C MET A 259 2.40 21.02 19.32
N GLU A 260 2.81 21.84 18.37
CA GLU A 260 2.33 23.24 18.27
C GLU A 260 0.80 23.33 18.14
N LYS A 261 0.18 22.35 17.48
CA LYS A 261 -1.26 22.28 17.27
C LYS A 261 -2.02 21.60 18.40
N MET A 262 -1.33 20.83 19.26
CA MET A 262 -1.96 20.04 20.33
C MET A 262 -2.51 20.96 21.44
N ASP A 263 -3.62 20.53 22.04
CA ASP A 263 -4.29 21.24 23.13
C ASP A 263 -3.33 21.58 24.28
N SER A 264 -3.50 22.76 24.87
CA SER A 264 -2.60 23.28 25.91
C SER A 264 -2.53 22.38 27.14
N ASP A 265 -3.66 21.82 27.58
CA ASP A 265 -3.73 20.93 28.75
C ASP A 265 -3.00 19.60 28.50
N VAL A 266 -3.03 19.08 27.27
CA VAL A 266 -2.25 17.89 26.86
C VAL A 266 -0.76 18.21 26.88
N ARG A 267 -0.34 19.37 26.33
CA ARG A 267 1.05 19.83 26.33
C ARG A 267 1.56 20.05 27.76
N ASP A 268 0.74 20.62 28.64
CA ASP A 268 1.08 20.82 30.05
C ASP A 268 1.21 19.49 30.80
N ALA A 269 0.33 18.52 30.50
CA ALA A 269 0.44 17.16 31.04
C ALA A 269 1.75 16.48 30.60
N ILE A 270 2.13 16.59 29.31
CA ILE A 270 3.40 16.06 28.78
C ILE A 270 4.60 16.74 29.48
N ARG A 271 4.58 18.06 29.63
CA ARG A 271 5.65 18.80 30.30
C ARG A 271 5.85 18.36 31.74
N LYS A 272 4.74 18.11 32.45
CA LYS A 272 4.75 17.74 33.86
C LYS A 272 5.12 16.28 34.11
N ASP A 273 4.52 15.36 33.34
CA ASP A 273 4.54 13.93 33.64
C ASP A 273 5.35 13.10 32.62
N GLY A 274 5.82 13.73 31.54
CA GLY A 274 6.43 13.03 30.42
C GLY A 274 5.41 12.32 29.52
N ILE A 275 5.92 11.62 28.51
CA ILE A 275 5.12 10.80 27.60
C ILE A 275 5.80 9.46 27.32
N ARG A 276 5.03 8.37 27.21
CA ARG A 276 5.55 7.00 27.06
C ARG A 276 5.99 6.66 25.64
N ASN A 277 5.34 7.24 24.63
CA ASN A 277 5.52 6.93 23.22
C ASN A 277 5.86 8.20 22.45
N ALA A 278 6.87 8.17 21.60
CA ALA A 278 7.36 9.36 20.91
C ALA A 278 6.40 9.81 19.78
N LEU A 279 5.84 8.88 19.04
CA LEU A 279 4.79 9.09 18.03
C LEU A 279 3.67 8.10 18.29
N LEU A 280 2.42 8.52 18.05
CA LEU A 280 1.23 7.78 18.45
C LEU A 280 0.26 7.51 17.32
N THR A 281 0.15 8.39 16.30
CA THR A 281 -0.93 8.34 15.32
C THR A 281 -0.43 8.13 13.90
N SER A 282 -1.12 7.25 13.15
CA SER A 282 -0.83 6.92 11.75
C SER A 282 -2.06 6.29 11.11
N ILE A 283 -2.34 6.58 9.86
CA ILE A 283 -3.44 5.94 9.12
C ILE A 283 -2.89 4.87 8.19
N ALA A 284 -3.06 3.60 8.61
CA ALA A 284 -2.71 2.43 7.82
C ALA A 284 -3.77 2.12 6.74
N PRO A 285 -3.43 1.36 5.68
CA PRO A 285 -4.40 0.97 4.65
C PRO A 285 -5.56 0.11 5.18
N THR A 286 -5.34 -0.68 6.22
CA THR A 286 -6.31 -1.58 6.88
C THR A 286 -7.07 -2.57 5.98
N GLY A 287 -6.63 -2.80 4.74
CA GLY A 287 -7.37 -3.58 3.74
C GLY A 287 -7.84 -4.96 4.20
N THR A 288 -6.99 -5.72 4.91
CA THR A 288 -7.36 -7.05 5.42
C THR A 288 -8.23 -6.97 6.67
N ILE A 289 -7.88 -6.07 7.62
CA ILE A 289 -8.61 -5.97 8.89
C ILE A 289 -9.99 -5.33 8.73
N SER A 290 -10.18 -4.46 7.75
CA SER A 290 -11.50 -3.89 7.43
C SER A 290 -12.48 -4.96 6.94
N LEU A 291 -12.00 -5.90 6.11
CA LEU A 291 -12.79 -7.07 5.70
C LEU A 291 -13.19 -7.94 6.91
N TYR A 292 -12.23 -8.22 7.78
CA TYR A 292 -12.49 -8.98 9.01
C TYR A 292 -13.49 -8.27 9.94
N ALA A 293 -13.46 -6.93 9.95
CA ALA A 293 -14.34 -6.10 10.78
C ALA A 293 -15.78 -5.93 10.22
N GLY A 294 -16.16 -6.70 9.21
CA GLY A 294 -17.49 -6.66 8.58
C GLY A 294 -17.52 -5.88 7.26
N ASN A 295 -16.38 -5.77 6.57
CA ASN A 295 -16.22 -5.04 5.33
C ASN A 295 -16.49 -3.53 5.47
N VAL A 296 -15.97 -2.93 6.53
CA VAL A 296 -15.95 -1.47 6.67
C VAL A 296 -14.95 -0.83 5.70
N SER A 297 -15.10 0.44 5.41
CA SER A 297 -14.17 1.22 4.60
C SER A 297 -12.74 1.18 5.17
N SER A 298 -11.74 1.09 4.31
CA SER A 298 -10.34 0.92 4.70
C SER A 298 -9.71 2.25 5.11
N GLY A 299 -9.18 2.33 6.32
CA GLY A 299 -8.53 3.55 6.83
C GLY A 299 -9.45 4.75 6.76
N ILE A 300 -9.04 5.77 6.00
CA ILE A 300 -9.83 6.96 5.67
C ILE A 300 -10.26 6.97 4.19
N GLU A 301 -10.20 5.82 3.51
CA GLU A 301 -10.72 5.73 2.14
C GLU A 301 -12.25 5.87 2.12
N PRO A 302 -12.83 6.38 1.04
CA PRO A 302 -14.27 6.27 0.84
C PRO A 302 -14.68 4.81 0.70
N VAL A 303 -15.97 4.53 0.83
CA VAL A 303 -16.52 3.21 0.47
C VAL A 303 -16.10 2.87 -0.96
N PHE A 304 -15.51 1.69 -1.17
CA PHE A 304 -15.01 1.31 -2.48
C PHE A 304 -16.14 1.11 -3.49
N ALA A 305 -17.10 0.27 -3.13
CA ALA A 305 -18.32 -0.02 -3.86
C ALA A 305 -19.38 -0.54 -2.89
N TYR A 306 -20.65 -0.34 -3.19
CA TYR A 306 -21.76 -0.75 -2.31
C TYR A 306 -21.89 -2.26 -2.19
N ALA A 307 -21.60 -2.97 -3.28
CA ALA A 307 -21.45 -4.41 -3.31
C ALA A 307 -20.44 -4.80 -4.40
N TYR A 308 -19.71 -5.87 -4.19
CA TYR A 308 -18.79 -6.43 -5.19
C TYR A 308 -18.66 -7.94 -5.02
N THR A 309 -18.36 -8.63 -6.10
CA THR A 309 -18.12 -10.08 -6.08
C THR A 309 -16.66 -10.37 -5.76
N ARG A 310 -16.42 -11.15 -4.72
CA ARG A 310 -15.09 -11.62 -4.33
C ARG A 310 -14.93 -13.10 -4.67
N LYS A 311 -13.81 -13.42 -5.30
CA LYS A 311 -13.40 -14.82 -5.55
C LYS A 311 -12.60 -15.32 -4.35
N VAL A 312 -13.19 -16.14 -3.50
CA VAL A 312 -12.56 -16.71 -2.30
C VAL A 312 -12.01 -18.09 -2.61
N LEU A 313 -10.71 -18.28 -2.38
CA LEU A 313 -10.09 -19.60 -2.53
C LEU A 313 -10.51 -20.50 -1.37
N GLN A 314 -11.18 -21.61 -1.68
CA GLN A 314 -11.63 -22.62 -0.71
C GLN A 314 -10.48 -23.57 -0.34
N LYS A 315 -10.64 -24.30 0.76
CA LYS A 315 -9.63 -25.28 1.25
C LYS A 315 -9.34 -26.41 0.27
N ASP A 316 -10.30 -26.73 -0.58
CA ASP A 316 -10.19 -27.75 -1.64
C ASP A 316 -9.54 -27.24 -2.92
N GLY A 317 -9.14 -25.95 -2.97
CA GLY A 317 -8.54 -25.29 -4.14
C GLY A 317 -9.57 -24.72 -5.12
N SER A 318 -10.87 -24.92 -4.88
CA SER A 318 -11.93 -24.26 -5.64
C SER A 318 -12.04 -22.78 -5.27
N ARG A 319 -12.73 -21.99 -6.10
CA ARG A 319 -13.07 -20.60 -5.79
C ARG A 319 -14.58 -20.46 -5.74
N SER A 320 -15.09 -19.98 -4.60
CA SER A 320 -16.47 -19.50 -4.51
C SER A 320 -16.52 -18.03 -4.85
N GLU A 321 -17.58 -17.61 -5.51
CA GLU A 321 -17.93 -16.20 -5.68
C GLU A 321 -18.86 -15.82 -4.54
N GLU A 322 -18.45 -14.84 -3.76
CA GLU A 322 -19.23 -14.32 -2.63
C GLU A 322 -19.50 -12.84 -2.88
N GLU A 323 -20.77 -12.47 -2.81
CA GLU A 323 -21.14 -11.06 -2.81
C GLU A 323 -20.76 -10.47 -1.44
N VAL A 324 -20.00 -9.41 -1.46
CA VAL A 324 -19.57 -8.67 -0.27
C VAL A 324 -20.20 -7.30 -0.33
N VAL A 325 -21.06 -7.00 0.63
CA VAL A 325 -21.74 -5.71 0.76
C VAL A 325 -20.96 -4.84 1.74
N ASP A 326 -20.89 -3.55 1.47
CA ASP A 326 -20.34 -2.55 2.37
C ASP A 326 -21.11 -2.52 3.70
N TYR A 327 -20.38 -2.23 4.79
CA TYR A 327 -20.96 -2.30 6.15
C TYR A 327 -22.11 -1.31 6.37
N ALA A 328 -21.94 -0.05 5.99
CA ALA A 328 -23.00 0.97 6.15
C ALA A 328 -24.19 0.69 5.22
N VAL A 329 -23.92 0.20 4.02
CA VAL A 329 -24.98 -0.20 3.07
C VAL A 329 -25.78 -1.38 3.62
N GLN A 330 -25.11 -2.39 4.19
CA GLN A 330 -25.81 -3.51 4.82
C GLN A 330 -26.67 -3.06 6.00
N MET A 331 -26.15 -2.19 6.88
CA MET A 331 -26.92 -1.64 8.00
C MET A 331 -28.10 -0.80 7.54
N TRP A 332 -27.95 -0.05 6.43
CA TRP A 332 -29.08 0.68 5.84
C TRP A 332 -30.17 -0.26 5.38
N ARG A 333 -29.80 -1.31 4.62
CA ARG A 333 -30.74 -2.33 4.14
C ARG A 333 -31.45 -3.06 5.28
N ASP A 334 -30.71 -3.39 6.35
CA ASP A 334 -31.28 -4.04 7.53
C ASP A 334 -32.31 -3.15 8.26
N LYS A 335 -32.12 -1.83 8.25
CA LYS A 335 -33.01 -0.86 8.92
C LYS A 335 -34.20 -0.44 8.05
N PHE A 336 -33.99 -0.24 6.74
CA PHE A 336 -34.97 0.38 5.85
C PHE A 336 -35.41 -0.51 4.68
N GLY A 337 -34.91 -1.75 4.61
CA GLY A 337 -35.21 -2.69 3.51
C GLY A 337 -34.57 -2.24 2.20
N ASP A 338 -35.23 -2.53 1.08
CA ASP A 338 -34.76 -2.22 -0.28
C ASP A 338 -35.07 -0.76 -0.71
N THR A 339 -35.13 0.16 0.26
CA THR A 339 -35.26 1.58 -0.07
C THR A 339 -34.02 2.10 -0.76
N GLU A 340 -34.20 3.07 -1.68
CA GLU A 340 -33.12 3.72 -2.37
C GLU A 340 -32.13 4.37 -1.40
N LEU A 341 -30.82 4.25 -1.69
CA LEU A 341 -29.81 4.89 -0.86
C LEU A 341 -29.88 6.41 -1.02
N PRO A 342 -29.76 7.18 0.07
CA PRO A 342 -29.74 8.63 0.01
C PRO A 342 -28.56 9.17 -0.84
N ASP A 343 -28.68 10.38 -1.38
CA ASP A 343 -27.69 11.04 -2.24
C ASP A 343 -26.31 11.23 -1.58
N TYR A 344 -26.26 11.20 -0.24
CA TYR A 344 -24.97 11.29 0.46
C TYR A 344 -24.18 9.96 0.48
N PHE A 345 -24.78 8.86 0.06
CA PHE A 345 -24.07 7.61 -0.19
C PHE A 345 -23.25 7.79 -1.48
N VAL A 346 -21.95 7.95 -1.32
CA VAL A 346 -20.97 8.04 -2.41
C VAL A 346 -19.89 7.01 -2.25
N ASN A 347 -19.25 6.65 -3.35
CA ASN A 347 -18.17 5.66 -3.34
C ASN A 347 -16.92 6.18 -4.06
N ALA A 348 -15.84 5.42 -4.02
CA ALA A 348 -14.55 5.82 -4.58
C ALA A 348 -14.57 6.14 -6.09
N GLN A 349 -15.56 5.65 -6.83
CA GLN A 349 -15.66 5.83 -8.29
C GLN A 349 -16.40 7.11 -8.67
N THR A 350 -17.26 7.61 -7.77
CA THR A 350 -18.10 8.79 -8.03
C THR A 350 -17.54 10.09 -7.46
N LEU A 351 -16.49 9.99 -6.63
CA LEU A 351 -15.86 11.13 -5.96
C LEU A 351 -14.84 11.82 -6.87
N ALA A 352 -14.83 13.16 -6.80
CA ALA A 352 -13.78 13.94 -7.44
C ALA A 352 -12.43 13.78 -6.70
N PRO A 353 -11.27 13.77 -7.40
CA PRO A 353 -9.95 13.71 -6.77
C PRO A 353 -9.75 14.77 -5.67
N ALA A 354 -10.29 15.97 -5.85
CA ALA A 354 -10.23 17.05 -4.86
C ALA A 354 -10.90 16.69 -3.52
N ASP A 355 -11.98 15.91 -3.53
CA ASP A 355 -12.67 15.46 -2.31
C ASP A 355 -11.78 14.51 -1.51
N HIS A 356 -11.06 13.60 -2.18
CA HIS A 356 -10.08 12.73 -1.55
C HIS A 356 -8.95 13.51 -0.85
N VAL A 357 -8.41 14.55 -1.53
CA VAL A 357 -7.32 15.38 -0.99
C VAL A 357 -7.77 16.16 0.24
N LYS A 358 -8.98 16.78 0.21
CA LYS A 358 -9.53 17.51 1.36
C LYS A 358 -9.68 16.62 2.59
N MET A 359 -10.20 15.41 2.42
CA MET A 359 -10.38 14.46 3.50
C MET A 359 -9.03 14.00 4.09
N GLN A 360 -8.04 13.75 3.24
CA GLN A 360 -6.69 13.43 3.68
C GLN A 360 -6.06 14.58 4.47
N ALA A 361 -6.19 15.81 3.98
CA ALA A 361 -5.65 16.99 4.64
C ALA A 361 -6.29 17.22 6.02
N ALA A 362 -7.61 17.07 6.14
CA ALA A 362 -8.33 17.16 7.41
C ALA A 362 -7.79 16.15 8.43
N ALA A 363 -7.67 14.89 8.03
CA ALA A 363 -7.11 13.86 8.91
C ALA A 363 -5.64 14.14 9.26
N GLN A 364 -4.83 14.61 8.30
CA GLN A 364 -3.40 14.85 8.49
C GLN A 364 -3.10 15.91 9.56
N ASN A 365 -4.03 16.81 9.84
CA ASN A 365 -3.85 17.81 10.90
C ASN A 365 -3.55 17.20 12.28
N TRP A 366 -4.06 15.99 12.53
CA TRP A 366 -3.99 15.30 13.83
C TRP A 366 -3.20 13.99 13.78
N ILE A 367 -2.51 13.72 12.68
CA ILE A 367 -1.65 12.54 12.52
C ILE A 367 -0.18 12.97 12.61
N ASP A 368 0.51 12.53 13.66
CA ASP A 368 1.92 12.85 13.88
C ASP A 368 2.85 12.10 12.90
N SER A 369 2.55 10.87 12.56
CA SER A 369 3.24 10.13 11.48
C SER A 369 2.69 10.53 10.09
N SER A 370 2.19 9.61 9.28
CA SER A 370 1.63 9.93 7.97
C SER A 370 0.38 9.09 7.68
N ILE A 371 -0.12 9.18 6.47
CA ILE A 371 -1.39 8.60 6.04
C ILE A 371 -1.15 7.79 4.76
N SER A 372 -1.61 6.55 4.75
CA SER A 372 -1.79 5.77 3.53
C SER A 372 -3.17 6.07 2.96
N LYS A 373 -3.21 6.77 1.84
CA LYS A 373 -4.43 7.06 1.10
C LYS A 373 -4.17 7.13 -0.39
N THR A 374 -5.09 6.53 -1.14
CA THR A 374 -5.11 6.61 -2.59
C THR A 374 -6.12 7.65 -3.07
N ILE A 375 -5.69 8.53 -3.94
CA ILE A 375 -6.58 9.47 -4.63
C ILE A 375 -6.96 8.82 -5.96
N ASN A 376 -8.22 8.41 -6.07
CA ASN A 376 -8.73 7.82 -7.30
C ASN A 376 -8.97 8.92 -8.32
N CYS A 377 -8.39 8.76 -9.51
CA CYS A 377 -8.53 9.66 -10.63
C CYS A 377 -9.31 8.98 -11.75
N PRO A 378 -10.21 9.68 -12.47
CA PRO A 378 -10.84 9.15 -13.66
C PRO A 378 -9.81 8.74 -14.72
N GLU A 379 -10.15 7.76 -15.55
CA GLU A 379 -9.28 7.30 -16.64
C GLU A 379 -8.94 8.43 -17.62
N ASP A 380 -9.91 9.30 -17.90
CA ASP A 380 -9.86 10.42 -18.84
C ASP A 380 -9.39 11.75 -18.22
N ILE A 381 -8.95 11.76 -16.95
CA ILE A 381 -8.40 12.97 -16.31
C ILE A 381 -7.27 13.55 -17.16
N SER A 382 -7.32 14.84 -17.44
CA SER A 382 -6.25 15.49 -18.17
C SER A 382 -4.94 15.54 -17.36
N PHE A 383 -3.81 15.58 -18.06
CA PHE A 383 -2.50 15.67 -17.39
C PHE A 383 -2.38 16.92 -16.50
N GLN A 384 -3.00 18.03 -16.89
CA GLN A 384 -2.98 19.24 -16.07
C GLN A 384 -3.79 19.07 -14.78
N GLU A 385 -5.02 18.57 -14.86
CA GLU A 385 -5.83 18.28 -13.67
C GLU A 385 -5.14 17.27 -12.74
N PHE A 386 -4.48 16.26 -13.32
CA PHE A 386 -3.69 15.31 -12.54
C PHE A 386 -2.56 15.99 -11.76
N LYS A 387 -1.82 16.93 -12.37
CA LYS A 387 -0.79 17.71 -11.66
C LYS A 387 -1.39 18.59 -10.57
N ASP A 388 -2.56 19.14 -10.80
CA ASP A 388 -3.24 20.02 -9.85
C ASP A 388 -3.65 19.27 -8.58
N VAL A 389 -3.95 17.96 -8.66
CA VAL A 389 -4.17 17.09 -7.49
C VAL A 389 -2.95 17.10 -6.55
N TYR A 390 -1.75 16.95 -7.09
CA TYR A 390 -0.51 16.95 -6.29
C TYR A 390 -0.19 18.33 -5.71
N LEU A 391 -0.44 19.40 -6.49
CA LEU A 391 -0.28 20.77 -5.99
C LEU A 391 -1.27 21.07 -4.86
N GLN A 392 -2.52 20.65 -5.00
CA GLN A 392 -3.54 20.78 -3.96
C GLN A 392 -3.16 20.02 -2.69
N ALA A 393 -2.65 18.78 -2.82
CA ALA A 393 -2.16 18.01 -1.68
C ALA A 393 -1.01 18.73 -0.95
N TYR A 394 -0.08 19.32 -1.73
CA TYR A 394 0.96 20.17 -1.15
C TYR A 394 0.37 21.39 -0.45
N GLU A 395 -0.53 22.13 -1.05
CA GLU A 395 -1.09 23.39 -0.49
C GLU A 395 -1.93 23.15 0.76
N LEU A 396 -2.67 22.04 0.79
CA LEU A 396 -3.49 21.68 1.95
C LEU A 396 -2.72 21.00 3.09
N GLY A 397 -1.40 20.84 2.98
CA GLY A 397 -0.58 20.36 4.09
C GLY A 397 -0.42 18.84 4.20
N CYS A 398 -0.80 18.08 3.20
CA CYS A 398 -0.54 16.64 3.17
C CYS A 398 0.96 16.34 3.25
N LYS A 399 1.34 15.23 3.89
CA LYS A 399 2.73 14.75 3.98
C LYS A 399 3.16 13.88 2.81
N GLY A 400 2.23 13.45 1.99
CA GLY A 400 2.45 12.68 0.78
C GLY A 400 1.21 12.64 -0.08
N CYS A 401 1.36 12.19 -1.32
CA CYS A 401 0.26 12.03 -2.26
C CYS A 401 0.51 10.82 -3.13
N THR A 402 -0.47 9.95 -3.23
CA THR A 402 -0.49 8.76 -4.09
C THR A 402 -1.79 8.75 -4.86
N THR A 403 -1.71 8.60 -6.18
CA THR A 403 -2.88 8.54 -7.06
C THR A 403 -3.01 7.15 -7.67
N TYR A 404 -4.23 6.80 -8.01
CA TYR A 404 -4.53 5.67 -8.87
C TYR A 404 -5.38 6.15 -10.04
N ARG A 405 -4.90 5.92 -11.26
CA ARG A 405 -5.61 6.15 -12.51
C ARG A 405 -5.65 4.84 -13.30
N PRO A 406 -6.83 4.30 -13.63
CA PRO A 406 -6.93 3.14 -14.51
C PRO A 406 -6.26 3.43 -15.87
N ASN A 407 -5.45 2.52 -16.36
CA ASN A 407 -4.86 2.57 -17.71
C ASN A 407 -4.43 1.17 -18.18
N ALA A 408 -4.00 1.05 -19.42
CA ALA A 408 -3.58 -0.24 -20.00
C ALA A 408 -2.36 -0.88 -19.31
N VAL A 409 -1.54 -0.08 -18.61
CA VAL A 409 -0.34 -0.55 -17.88
C VAL A 409 -0.69 -1.00 -16.46
N THR A 410 -1.51 -0.21 -15.75
CA THR A 410 -1.88 -0.48 -14.34
C THR A 410 -2.99 -1.53 -14.23
N GLY A 411 -3.76 -1.75 -15.29
CA GLY A 411 -4.92 -2.62 -15.29
C GLY A 411 -6.07 -2.08 -14.41
N SER A 412 -7.24 -2.73 -14.49
CA SER A 412 -8.32 -2.51 -13.52
C SER A 412 -8.12 -3.46 -12.34
N VAL A 413 -7.82 -2.92 -11.16
CA VAL A 413 -7.56 -3.73 -9.95
C VAL A 413 -8.85 -4.37 -9.42
N LEU A 414 -10.02 -3.77 -9.69
CA LEU A 414 -11.33 -4.25 -9.26
C LEU A 414 -12.37 -3.88 -10.33
N SER A 415 -13.11 -4.86 -10.82
CA SER A 415 -14.27 -4.64 -11.69
C SER A 415 -15.55 -4.76 -10.87
N VAL A 416 -16.37 -3.70 -10.89
CA VAL A 416 -17.76 -3.75 -10.43
C VAL A 416 -18.57 -4.28 -11.60
N SER A 417 -19.29 -5.39 -11.42
CA SER A 417 -20.24 -5.85 -12.43
C SER A 417 -21.43 -4.88 -12.44
N GLU A 418 -21.49 -4.03 -13.47
CA GLU A 418 -22.74 -3.34 -13.80
C GLU A 418 -23.74 -4.37 -14.30
N THR A 419 -24.86 -4.49 -13.62
CA THR A 419 -26.04 -5.17 -14.18
C THR A 419 -26.62 -4.27 -15.26
N SER A 420 -26.18 -4.44 -16.51
CA SER A 420 -26.89 -3.94 -17.68
C SER A 420 -27.31 -5.16 -18.52
N ASP A 421 -28.61 -5.35 -18.59
CA ASP A 421 -29.25 -6.16 -19.64
C ASP A 421 -29.02 -5.48 -20.99
N GLU A 422 -27.91 -5.81 -21.63
CA GLU A 422 -27.78 -5.76 -23.10
C GLU A 422 -26.45 -6.44 -23.45
N ALA A 423 -26.56 -7.55 -24.20
CA ALA A 423 -25.42 -8.26 -24.74
C ALA A 423 -24.78 -7.44 -25.86
N PRO A 424 -23.48 -7.14 -25.85
CA PRO A 424 -22.82 -6.61 -27.04
C PRO A 424 -22.46 -7.77 -27.99
N GLU A 425 -22.73 -7.52 -29.26
CA GLU A 425 -22.31 -8.34 -30.38
C GLU A 425 -20.78 -8.49 -30.41
N SER A 426 -20.38 -9.71 -30.77
CA SER A 426 -18.99 -10.16 -30.87
C SER A 426 -18.15 -9.34 -31.83
N ASP A 427 -17.02 -8.78 -31.34
CA ASP A 427 -15.87 -8.50 -32.18
C ASP A 427 -14.74 -9.48 -31.85
N GLN A 428 -14.17 -10.09 -32.88
CA GLN A 428 -13.27 -11.23 -32.80
C GLN A 428 -11.86 -10.75 -32.42
N GLY A 429 -11.57 -10.70 -31.12
CA GLY A 429 -10.22 -10.63 -30.56
C GLY A 429 -9.95 -11.88 -29.73
N ALA A 430 -8.76 -12.45 -29.86
CA ALA A 430 -8.35 -13.75 -29.32
C ALA A 430 -8.80 -13.98 -27.87
N ASP A 431 -9.68 -14.94 -27.65
CA ASP A 431 -10.16 -15.38 -26.34
C ASP A 431 -9.02 -15.94 -25.49
N VAL A 432 -8.72 -15.25 -24.38
CA VAL A 432 -7.88 -15.80 -23.32
C VAL A 432 -8.75 -16.74 -22.49
N ILE A 433 -8.71 -18.03 -22.80
CA ILE A 433 -9.41 -19.03 -22.00
C ILE A 433 -8.62 -19.29 -20.71
N TYR A 434 -9.11 -18.78 -19.59
CA TYR A 434 -8.63 -19.18 -18.26
C TYR A 434 -9.20 -20.55 -17.91
N MET A 435 -8.38 -21.60 -18.07
CA MET A 435 -8.82 -22.96 -17.69
C MET A 435 -8.61 -23.15 -16.17
N SER A 436 -9.70 -23.33 -15.45
CA SER A 436 -9.70 -23.61 -14.01
C SER A 436 -9.30 -25.05 -13.68
N GLU A 437 -9.48 -25.98 -14.64
CA GLU A 437 -9.10 -27.40 -14.51
C GLU A 437 -7.92 -27.73 -15.44
N PRO A 438 -6.99 -28.60 -15.01
CA PRO A 438 -5.92 -29.08 -15.88
C PRO A 438 -6.51 -29.83 -17.07
N LEU A 439 -5.99 -29.59 -18.26
CA LEU A 439 -6.35 -30.38 -19.45
C LEU A 439 -6.03 -31.86 -19.24
N ASP A 440 -6.97 -32.71 -19.60
CA ASP A 440 -6.72 -34.13 -19.69
C ASP A 440 -5.66 -34.43 -20.77
N ARG A 441 -4.76 -35.35 -20.44
CA ARG A 441 -3.68 -35.71 -21.34
C ARG A 441 -4.21 -36.54 -22.50
N PRO A 442 -4.05 -36.05 -23.75
CA PRO A 442 -4.35 -36.89 -24.94
C PRO A 442 -3.51 -38.18 -24.97
N ALA A 443 -4.03 -39.21 -25.61
CA ALA A 443 -3.33 -40.48 -25.74
C ALA A 443 -2.00 -40.35 -26.48
N ALA A 444 -1.90 -39.44 -27.45
CA ALA A 444 -0.68 -39.09 -28.18
C ALA A 444 -0.51 -37.59 -28.27
N LEU A 445 0.75 -37.13 -28.16
CA LEU A 445 1.14 -35.74 -28.32
C LEU A 445 2.32 -35.66 -29.27
N ASP A 446 2.34 -34.62 -30.11
CA ASP A 446 3.50 -34.30 -30.92
C ASP A 446 4.51 -33.53 -30.10
N GLY A 447 5.81 -33.77 -30.30
CA GLY A 447 6.84 -33.08 -29.58
C GLY A 447 8.23 -33.19 -30.17
N ASN A 448 9.17 -32.42 -29.61
CA ASN A 448 10.56 -32.43 -30.01
C ASN A 448 11.45 -32.83 -28.82
N THR A 449 12.50 -33.60 -29.11
CA THR A 449 13.53 -33.95 -28.17
C THR A 449 14.84 -33.26 -28.52
N TYR A 450 15.35 -32.48 -27.58
CA TYR A 450 16.60 -31.73 -27.71
C TYR A 450 17.69 -32.45 -26.92
N LYS A 451 18.86 -32.62 -27.54
CA LYS A 451 20.05 -33.16 -26.90
C LYS A 451 20.94 -32.01 -26.44
N LEU A 452 21.08 -31.89 -25.14
CA LEU A 452 21.93 -30.89 -24.50
C LEU A 452 23.21 -31.55 -23.99
N ARG A 453 24.35 -30.87 -24.13
CA ARG A 453 25.62 -31.24 -23.54
C ARG A 453 26.01 -30.18 -22.54
N TRP A 454 26.25 -30.59 -21.31
CA TRP A 454 26.75 -29.71 -20.27
C TRP A 454 28.27 -29.84 -20.20
N PRO A 455 29.04 -28.75 -20.15
CA PRO A 455 30.51 -28.81 -20.19
C PRO A 455 31.12 -29.70 -19.11
N ASP A 456 30.52 -29.73 -17.92
CA ASP A 456 31.03 -30.44 -16.75
C ASP A 456 30.35 -31.79 -16.53
N SER A 457 29.63 -32.33 -17.51
CA SER A 457 28.95 -33.60 -17.42
C SER A 457 29.37 -34.55 -18.54
N GLU A 458 29.78 -35.78 -18.17
CA GLU A 458 30.09 -36.86 -19.13
C GLU A 458 28.85 -37.35 -19.89
N HIS A 459 27.64 -37.03 -19.38
CA HIS A 459 26.37 -37.51 -19.92
C HIS A 459 25.55 -36.39 -20.56
N ALA A 460 25.01 -36.68 -21.72
CA ALA A 460 24.04 -35.77 -22.36
C ALA A 460 22.70 -35.78 -21.60
N ILE A 461 22.07 -34.61 -21.58
CA ILE A 461 20.71 -34.41 -21.10
C ILE A 461 19.78 -34.35 -22.32
N TYR A 462 18.67 -35.04 -22.27
CA TYR A 462 17.64 -35.02 -23.31
C TYR A 462 16.40 -34.32 -22.74
N LEU A 463 16.06 -33.20 -23.34
CA LEU A 463 14.84 -32.42 -23.01
C LEU A 463 13.79 -32.70 -24.07
N THR A 464 12.67 -33.29 -23.69
CA THR A 464 11.51 -33.51 -24.55
C THR A 464 10.41 -32.54 -24.17
N VAL A 465 9.91 -31.78 -25.13
CA VAL A 465 8.75 -30.89 -24.99
C VAL A 465 7.67 -31.41 -25.93
N ASN A 466 6.54 -31.82 -25.35
CA ASN A 466 5.35 -32.25 -26.12
C ASN A 466 4.34 -31.13 -26.11
N ASP A 467 3.70 -30.94 -27.23
CA ASP A 467 2.74 -29.86 -27.50
C ASP A 467 1.33 -30.42 -27.70
N VAL A 468 0.33 -29.59 -27.43
CA VAL A 468 -1.05 -29.80 -27.77
C VAL A 468 -1.52 -28.70 -28.73
N VAL A 469 -2.44 -29.01 -29.63
CA VAL A 469 -3.06 -28.03 -30.51
C VAL A 469 -4.47 -27.75 -29.99
N ILE A 470 -4.74 -26.51 -29.60
CA ILE A 470 -6.04 -26.03 -29.12
C ILE A 470 -6.45 -24.85 -30.00
N ASN A 471 -7.63 -24.91 -30.59
CA ASN A 471 -8.15 -23.85 -31.47
C ASN A 471 -7.17 -23.43 -32.58
N GLY A 472 -6.43 -24.41 -33.15
CA GLY A 472 -5.45 -24.16 -34.21
C GLY A 472 -4.09 -23.60 -33.71
N HIS A 473 -3.93 -23.34 -32.44
CA HIS A 473 -2.67 -22.84 -31.86
C HIS A 473 -1.92 -23.96 -31.15
N ARG A 474 -0.64 -24.11 -31.50
CA ARG A 474 0.28 -25.04 -30.87
C ARG A 474 0.84 -24.46 -29.59
N ARG A 475 0.80 -25.22 -28.49
CA ARG A 475 1.29 -24.80 -27.18
C ARG A 475 1.95 -25.95 -26.42
N PRO A 476 2.97 -25.71 -25.58
CA PRO A 476 3.59 -26.75 -24.76
C PRO A 476 2.58 -27.32 -23.76
N PHE A 477 2.62 -28.65 -23.59
CA PHE A 477 1.72 -29.39 -22.71
C PHE A 477 2.46 -30.17 -21.61
N GLU A 478 3.60 -30.78 -21.95
CA GLU A 478 4.42 -31.52 -21.00
C GLU A 478 5.90 -31.48 -21.35
N VAL A 479 6.72 -31.59 -20.32
CA VAL A 479 8.19 -31.60 -20.44
C VAL A 479 8.74 -32.83 -19.75
N PHE A 480 9.74 -33.46 -20.36
CA PHE A 480 10.53 -34.54 -19.78
C PHE A 480 12.02 -34.22 -19.89
N ILE A 481 12.76 -34.50 -18.83
CA ILE A 481 14.23 -34.43 -18.82
C ILE A 481 14.76 -35.83 -18.51
N ASN A 482 15.56 -36.36 -19.42
CA ASN A 482 16.20 -37.65 -19.29
C ASN A 482 17.73 -37.54 -19.38
N SER A 483 18.44 -38.19 -18.51
CA SER A 483 19.89 -38.31 -18.53
C SER A 483 20.32 -39.65 -17.98
N LYS A 484 21.51 -40.14 -18.38
CA LYS A 484 22.15 -41.28 -17.74
C LYS A 484 22.72 -40.98 -16.37
N ASN A 485 22.88 -39.67 -16.03
CA ASN A 485 23.28 -39.26 -14.70
C ASN A 485 22.07 -39.36 -13.76
N MET A 486 22.15 -40.27 -12.79
CA MET A 486 21.08 -40.55 -11.84
C MET A 486 21.20 -39.74 -10.53
N GLU A 487 22.25 -38.95 -10.35
CA GLU A 487 22.55 -38.25 -9.10
C GLU A 487 21.41 -37.31 -8.67
N HIS A 488 20.73 -36.67 -9.64
CA HIS A 488 19.63 -35.73 -9.40
C HIS A 488 18.28 -36.20 -10.01
N TYR A 489 18.14 -37.48 -10.30
CA TYR A 489 16.99 -38.03 -11.03
C TYR A 489 15.65 -37.67 -10.38
N ALA A 490 15.51 -37.84 -9.07
CA ALA A 490 14.25 -37.55 -8.36
C ALA A 490 13.85 -36.08 -8.45
N TRP A 491 14.82 -35.16 -8.32
CA TRP A 491 14.58 -33.73 -8.47
C TRP A 491 14.24 -33.33 -9.90
N THR A 492 14.92 -33.89 -10.87
CA THR A 492 14.65 -33.67 -12.29
C THR A 492 13.24 -34.12 -12.67
N VAL A 493 12.81 -35.28 -12.19
CA VAL A 493 11.45 -35.79 -12.41
C VAL A 493 10.42 -34.90 -11.71
N ALA A 494 10.66 -34.48 -10.47
CA ALA A 494 9.76 -33.59 -9.74
C ALA A 494 9.60 -32.25 -10.47
N LEU A 495 10.69 -31.64 -10.91
CA LEU A 495 10.68 -30.37 -11.66
C LEU A 495 9.89 -30.49 -12.97
N THR A 496 10.13 -31.52 -13.77
CA THR A 496 9.42 -31.70 -15.05
C THR A 496 7.92 -31.96 -14.86
N ARG A 497 7.54 -32.66 -13.79
CA ARG A 497 6.12 -32.84 -13.43
C ARG A 497 5.47 -31.52 -13.04
N MET A 498 6.16 -30.65 -12.28
CA MET A 498 5.65 -29.33 -11.91
C MET A 498 5.49 -28.42 -13.13
N ILE A 499 6.50 -28.37 -14.01
CA ILE A 499 6.42 -27.59 -15.25
C ILE A 499 5.25 -28.08 -16.12
N SER A 500 5.11 -29.42 -16.29
CA SER A 500 4.01 -29.99 -17.04
C SER A 500 2.64 -29.68 -16.42
N ALA A 501 2.54 -29.64 -15.09
CA ALA A 501 1.31 -29.27 -14.41
C ALA A 501 0.93 -27.79 -14.66
N VAL A 502 1.92 -26.89 -14.73
CA VAL A 502 1.71 -25.48 -15.12
C VAL A 502 1.23 -25.39 -16.57
N PHE A 503 1.87 -26.09 -17.50
CA PHE A 503 1.51 -26.08 -18.91
C PHE A 503 0.06 -26.56 -19.17
N ARG A 504 -0.41 -27.53 -18.40
CA ARG A 504 -1.76 -28.08 -18.50
C ARG A 504 -2.86 -27.13 -18.02
N ARG A 505 -2.51 -26.12 -17.20
CA ARG A 505 -3.49 -25.16 -16.69
C ARG A 505 -3.79 -24.00 -17.64
N GLY A 506 -3.10 -23.90 -18.76
CA GLY A 506 -3.35 -22.84 -19.72
C GLY A 506 -2.72 -21.48 -19.34
N GLY A 507 -3.03 -20.47 -20.13
CA GLY A 507 -2.48 -19.14 -20.00
C GLY A 507 -1.10 -18.98 -20.63
N ASP A 508 -0.47 -17.82 -20.48
CA ASP A 508 0.90 -17.58 -20.88
C ASP A 508 1.85 -18.32 -19.91
N VAL A 509 2.63 -19.24 -20.49
CA VAL A 509 3.60 -20.06 -19.74
C VAL A 509 5.04 -19.62 -19.96
N SER A 510 5.27 -18.53 -20.67
CA SER A 510 6.61 -17.99 -20.95
C SER A 510 7.38 -17.63 -19.68
N PHE A 511 6.65 -17.22 -18.63
CA PHE A 511 7.24 -16.93 -17.31
C PHE A 511 8.01 -18.11 -16.70
N VAL A 512 7.65 -19.36 -17.01
CA VAL A 512 8.37 -20.56 -16.54
C VAL A 512 9.82 -20.55 -17.02
N VAL A 513 10.04 -20.11 -18.27
CA VAL A 513 11.39 -20.00 -18.85
C VAL A 513 12.20 -18.92 -18.14
N GLU A 514 11.59 -17.78 -17.84
CA GLU A 514 12.25 -16.69 -17.13
C GLU A 514 12.58 -17.08 -15.68
N GLU A 515 11.70 -17.79 -15.00
CA GLU A 515 11.95 -18.33 -13.66
C GLU A 515 13.08 -19.36 -13.65
N LEU A 516 13.13 -20.25 -14.66
CA LEU A 516 14.24 -21.23 -14.78
C LEU A 516 15.57 -20.55 -15.11
N LYS A 517 15.57 -19.48 -15.91
CA LYS A 517 16.76 -18.66 -16.18
C LYS A 517 17.28 -17.94 -14.93
N ALA A 518 16.42 -17.66 -13.96
CA ALA A 518 16.78 -16.99 -12.72
C ALA A 518 17.45 -17.91 -11.68
N VAL A 519 17.49 -19.23 -11.93
CA VAL A 519 18.15 -20.21 -11.03
C VAL A 519 19.67 -20.10 -11.14
N PHE A 520 20.34 -19.82 -10.02
CA PHE A 520 21.79 -19.72 -9.91
C PHE A 520 22.37 -20.92 -9.13
N ASP A 521 23.40 -21.56 -9.66
CA ASP A 521 24.18 -22.56 -8.90
C ASP A 521 25.28 -21.85 -8.10
N PRO A 522 25.24 -21.86 -6.76
CA PRO A 522 26.22 -21.21 -5.92
C PRO A 522 27.65 -21.76 -6.09
N ARG A 523 27.83 -22.90 -6.75
CA ARG A 523 29.12 -23.49 -7.08
C ARG A 523 29.75 -22.92 -8.36
N GLY A 524 29.18 -21.86 -8.94
CA GLY A 524 29.74 -21.16 -10.09
C GLY A 524 29.31 -21.73 -11.44
N GLY A 525 28.13 -22.28 -11.55
CA GLY A 525 27.55 -22.76 -12.81
C GLY A 525 27.35 -21.62 -13.81
N ALA A 526 27.77 -21.82 -15.06
CA ALA A 526 27.60 -20.86 -16.14
C ALA A 526 26.15 -20.87 -16.63
N TRP A 527 25.61 -19.69 -16.85
CA TRP A 527 24.32 -19.49 -17.50
C TRP A 527 24.36 -19.98 -18.95
N ILE A 528 23.37 -20.75 -19.33
CA ILE A 528 23.12 -20.99 -20.76
C ILE A 528 22.45 -19.72 -21.30
N LYS A 529 23.16 -19.03 -22.20
CA LYS A 529 22.59 -17.93 -22.95
C LYS A 529 21.57 -18.41 -23.97
#